data_ef63f02d05e96abc02e448fbf1785ec6
#
_entry.id   ef63f02d05e96abc02e448fbf1785ec6
#
_cell.length_a   1.000
_cell.length_b   1.000
_cell.length_c   1.000
_cell.angle_alpha   90.00
_cell.angle_beta   90.00
_cell.angle_gamma   90.00
#
_symmetry.space_group_name_H-M   'P 1'
#
loop_
_entity.id
_entity.type
_entity.pdbx_description
1 polymer ?
#
loop_
_entity_poly.entity_id
_entity_poly.type
_entity_poly.pdbx_seq_one_letter_code
_entity_poly.pdbx_strand_id
1 'polypeptide(L)'
;MKTKKAGLSTGFFCYRNAVDHFWQRKSFRSFYTRLAPLSRINRVFFSPRMNEKEVIMIPKHACVSIEGYPWSLGTGWLPPMPDLRDYTVETPEIEEMARKLKLKQSAKSLKSAMPDSVDLREWCSKVENQGGLGSCTAHAAAGVIEYFQRRAYDDHIDASRQFVYKTTRNLMGVTGDTGAWLRNTMGALVLCGVPHEKYWEYTDVDPDFDEEPTGFVYAVADNFEALKYFCHDPLGSSVAKKDVLEGVKRFLAAGVPSMFGFYGFPSFSETDEEGCIPFPCSSEQAEWGHAIVAVGYDNKKEIKNPRCSKKTKGALLIRNSWGEDWGDSGYGWMPYEYVLQGLAVDFWSLLSMSWVETKQFGL
;
A
#
# COMPACT_ATOMS: atom_id res chain seq x y z
N MET A 1 -9.98 -11.94 64.58
CA MET A 1 -9.09 -11.08 63.79
C MET A 1 -8.06 -11.93 63.06
N LYS A 2 -8.23 -12.17 61.80
CA LYS A 2 -7.20 -12.75 60.89
C LYS A 2 -7.41 -12.15 59.49
N THR A 3 -6.55 -11.25 59.12
CA THR A 3 -6.46 -10.60 57.80
C THR A 3 -5.91 -11.57 56.81
N LYS A 4 -6.62 -11.86 55.74
CA LYS A 4 -6.12 -12.55 54.56
C LYS A 4 -5.66 -11.52 53.51
N LYS A 5 -4.37 -11.55 53.19
CA LYS A 5 -3.81 -10.92 51.97
C LYS A 5 -4.25 -11.73 50.76
N ALA A 6 -4.93 -11.08 49.83
CA ALA A 6 -5.15 -11.63 48.49
C ALA A 6 -4.02 -11.16 47.57
N GLY A 7 -3.32 -12.11 46.96
CA GLY A 7 -2.20 -11.84 46.04
C GLY A 7 -2.72 -11.55 44.64
N LEU A 8 -2.16 -10.54 44.03
CA LEU A 8 -2.23 -10.27 42.59
C LEU A 8 -1.36 -11.31 41.81
N SER A 9 -1.99 -12.20 41.11
CA SER A 9 -1.29 -13.06 40.14
C SER A 9 -2.30 -13.67 39.16
N THR A 10 -2.86 -12.88 38.25
CA THR A 10 -3.70 -13.42 37.16
C THR A 10 -3.57 -12.70 35.80
N GLY A 11 -2.63 -11.76 35.66
CA GLY A 11 -2.50 -11.00 34.39
C GLY A 11 -1.70 -11.71 33.30
N PHE A 12 -0.78 -12.60 33.65
CA PHE A 12 0.17 -13.20 32.67
C PHE A 12 -0.32 -14.48 31.99
N PHE A 13 -1.33 -15.14 32.53
CA PHE A 13 -1.81 -16.42 31.99
C PHE A 13 -2.82 -16.28 30.83
N CYS A 14 -3.50 -15.15 30.74
CA CYS A 14 -4.50 -14.91 29.67
C CYS A 14 -3.85 -14.59 28.31
N TYR A 15 -2.68 -13.95 28.31
CA TYR A 15 -2.00 -13.51 27.09
C TYR A 15 -1.42 -14.69 26.28
N ARG A 16 -0.87 -15.68 26.96
CA ARG A 16 -0.33 -16.90 26.32
C ARG A 16 -1.43 -17.77 25.69
N ASN A 17 -2.59 -17.86 26.31
CA ASN A 17 -3.69 -18.64 25.81
C ASN A 17 -4.42 -18.01 24.61
N ALA A 18 -4.46 -16.68 24.51
CA ALA A 18 -5.08 -16.00 23.38
C ALA A 18 -4.24 -16.17 22.10
N VAL A 19 -2.92 -16.08 22.20
CA VAL A 19 -1.99 -16.30 21.08
C VAL A 19 -2.02 -17.76 20.63
N ASP A 20 -2.03 -18.72 21.57
CA ASP A 20 -2.08 -20.15 21.24
C ASP A 20 -3.42 -20.58 20.62
N HIS A 21 -4.55 -19.96 21.01
CA HIS A 21 -5.86 -20.22 20.40
C HIS A 21 -5.97 -19.64 18.99
N PHE A 22 -5.34 -18.52 18.69
CA PHE A 22 -5.28 -17.92 17.37
C PHE A 22 -4.53 -18.82 16.36
N TRP A 23 -3.40 -19.40 16.78
CA TRP A 23 -2.60 -20.30 15.95
C TRP A 23 -3.23 -21.69 15.75
N GLN A 24 -4.07 -22.16 16.69
CA GLN A 24 -4.74 -23.46 16.56
C GLN A 24 -5.94 -23.46 15.61
N ARG A 25 -6.60 -22.31 15.38
CA ARG A 25 -7.75 -22.22 14.46
C ARG A 25 -7.39 -22.17 12.98
N LYS A 26 -6.19 -21.67 12.65
CA LYS A 26 -5.71 -21.66 11.24
C LYS A 26 -4.61 -22.71 11.14
N SER A 27 -4.90 -23.87 10.53
CA SER A 27 -4.04 -25.06 10.41
C SER A 27 -2.70 -24.77 9.71
N PHE A 28 -1.77 -24.12 10.40
CA PHE A 28 -0.42 -23.78 9.94
C PHE A 28 0.67 -24.61 10.61
N ARG A 29 0.38 -25.87 11.01
CA ARG A 29 1.36 -26.74 11.68
C ARG A 29 2.19 -27.61 10.74
N SER A 30 2.73 -27.14 9.66
CA SER A 30 3.60 -28.05 8.88
C SER A 30 4.79 -27.47 8.13
N PHE A 31 5.37 -26.31 8.48
CA PHE A 31 6.55 -25.84 7.72
C PHE A 31 7.66 -25.13 8.52
N TYR A 32 7.72 -25.24 9.84
CA TYR A 32 8.74 -24.52 10.64
C TYR A 32 9.90 -25.39 11.19
N THR A 33 10.26 -26.49 10.58
CA THR A 33 11.39 -27.31 11.02
C THR A 33 12.53 -27.40 10.03
N ARG A 34 12.97 -26.30 9.45
CA ARG A 34 14.32 -26.19 8.83
C ARG A 34 14.62 -24.73 8.48
N LEU A 35 14.97 -23.90 9.44
CA LEU A 35 15.71 -22.67 9.16
C LEU A 35 16.91 -22.58 10.11
N ALA A 36 18.09 -22.61 9.53
CA ALA A 36 19.36 -22.33 10.19
C ALA A 36 19.44 -20.86 10.67
N PRO A 37 20.26 -20.52 11.67
CA PRO A 37 20.31 -19.20 12.27
C PRO A 37 20.75 -18.13 11.26
N LEU A 38 19.95 -17.09 11.12
CA LEU A 38 20.12 -15.95 10.21
C LEU A 38 21.15 -14.92 10.73
N SER A 39 22.37 -15.32 10.93
CA SER A 39 23.43 -14.39 11.35
C SER A 39 24.51 -14.20 10.29
N ARG A 40 24.20 -13.86 9.09
CA ARG A 40 25.08 -13.26 8.05
C ARG A 40 24.40 -13.33 6.69
N ILE A 41 23.56 -12.38 6.37
CA ILE A 41 23.23 -12.10 4.96
C ILE A 41 23.33 -10.59 4.77
N ASN A 42 24.47 -10.13 4.27
CA ASN A 42 24.54 -8.87 3.53
C ASN A 42 23.70 -9.08 2.27
N ARG A 43 22.48 -8.52 2.25
CA ARG A 43 21.55 -8.72 1.16
C ARG A 43 21.82 -7.71 0.05
N VAL A 44 22.29 -8.20 -1.05
CA VAL A 44 22.30 -7.52 -2.35
C VAL A 44 20.88 -7.61 -2.94
N PHE A 45 20.24 -6.50 -3.20
CA PHE A 45 18.92 -6.44 -3.84
C PHE A 45 19.09 -6.29 -5.34
N PHE A 46 18.52 -7.21 -6.11
CA PHE A 46 18.51 -7.14 -7.57
C PHE A 46 17.29 -6.35 -8.05
N SER A 47 17.52 -5.30 -8.81
CA SER A 47 16.51 -4.62 -9.63
C SER A 47 16.35 -5.36 -10.97
N PRO A 48 15.14 -5.50 -11.55
CA PRO A 48 14.99 -6.12 -12.86
C PRO A 48 15.56 -5.19 -13.95
N ARG A 49 16.68 -5.59 -14.53
CA ARG A 49 17.31 -5.13 -15.77
C ARG A 49 17.19 -3.63 -16.12
N MET A 50 17.83 -2.80 -15.38
CA MET A 50 18.70 -1.75 -15.91
C MET A 50 20.11 -2.35 -15.89
N ASN A 51 20.96 -2.09 -16.88
CA ASN A 51 22.29 -2.67 -17.10
C ASN A 51 22.96 -3.22 -15.83
N GLU A 52 23.51 -4.44 -15.87
CA GLU A 52 24.01 -5.26 -14.75
C GLU A 52 25.05 -4.61 -13.79
N LYS A 53 25.10 -3.29 -13.67
CA LYS A 53 26.16 -2.59 -12.91
C LYS A 53 25.71 -1.66 -11.79
N GLU A 54 24.43 -1.39 -11.59
CA GLU A 54 24.00 -0.49 -10.51
C GLU A 54 22.93 -1.12 -9.61
N VAL A 55 23.36 -1.53 -8.41
CA VAL A 55 22.45 -1.81 -7.30
C VAL A 55 22.03 -0.46 -6.73
N ILE A 56 20.79 -0.04 -6.99
CA ILE A 56 20.22 1.17 -6.35
C ILE A 56 19.95 0.83 -4.89
N MET A 57 20.81 1.32 -3.99
CA MET A 57 20.59 1.27 -2.55
C MET A 57 19.68 2.43 -2.17
N ILE A 58 18.38 2.17 -1.98
CA ILE A 58 17.44 3.15 -1.49
C ILE A 58 17.42 3.10 0.04
N PRO A 59 17.45 4.25 0.74
CA PRO A 59 17.25 4.29 2.18
C PRO A 59 15.95 3.59 2.57
N LYS A 60 15.96 2.84 3.66
CA LYS A 60 14.75 2.15 4.16
C LYS A 60 13.64 3.13 4.50
N HIS A 61 14.02 4.31 4.93
CA HIS A 61 13.18 5.45 5.23
C HIS A 61 13.95 6.71 4.88
N ALA A 62 13.27 7.68 4.30
CA ALA A 62 13.81 9.01 4.04
C ALA A 62 12.73 10.06 4.27
N CYS A 63 13.17 11.24 4.71
CA CYS A 63 12.33 12.43 4.66
C CYS A 63 12.75 13.27 3.46
N VAL A 64 11.80 13.71 2.68
CA VAL A 64 12.02 14.57 1.52
C VAL A 64 11.53 15.99 1.82
N SER A 65 12.27 16.96 1.33
CA SER A 65 11.84 18.36 1.35
C SER A 65 11.43 18.76 -0.06
N ILE A 66 10.24 19.33 -0.17
CA ILE A 66 9.70 19.84 -1.44
C ILE A 66 9.59 21.35 -1.31
N GLU A 67 10.03 22.08 -2.34
CA GLU A 67 9.92 23.53 -2.37
C GLU A 67 8.46 23.95 -2.21
N GLY A 68 8.21 24.92 -1.32
CA GLY A 68 6.87 25.38 -0.98
C GLY A 68 6.22 24.66 0.21
N TYR A 69 6.81 23.56 0.71
CA TYR A 69 6.32 22.86 1.91
C TYR A 69 7.22 23.15 3.10
N PRO A 70 6.68 23.62 4.25
CA PRO A 70 7.46 24.05 5.42
C PRO A 70 7.99 22.89 6.26
N TRP A 71 7.59 21.65 6.01
CA TRP A 71 7.97 20.46 6.77
C TRP A 71 8.56 19.37 5.87
N SER A 72 9.34 18.48 6.47
CA SER A 72 9.82 17.27 5.80
C SER A 72 8.70 16.24 5.70
N LEU A 73 8.60 15.60 4.54
CA LEU A 73 7.58 14.62 4.19
C LEU A 73 8.18 13.22 4.25
N GLY A 74 7.58 12.35 5.06
CA GLY A 74 8.04 10.98 5.24
C GLY A 74 7.81 10.12 3.99
N THR A 75 8.73 9.20 3.75
CA THR A 75 8.63 8.10 2.78
C THR A 75 8.93 6.81 3.51
N GLY A 76 8.69 5.65 2.91
CA GLY A 76 8.96 4.41 3.67
C GLY A 76 8.52 3.14 2.96
N TRP A 77 8.19 3.20 1.67
CA TRP A 77 7.98 2.00 0.88
C TRP A 77 9.30 1.28 0.64
N LEU A 78 9.31 -0.01 0.97
CA LEU A 78 10.43 -0.91 0.70
C LEU A 78 10.16 -1.64 -0.63
N PRO A 79 11.16 -1.72 -1.54
CA PRO A 79 11.03 -2.46 -2.79
C PRO A 79 10.62 -3.92 -2.54
N PRO A 80 9.75 -4.51 -3.38
CA PRO A 80 9.20 -5.83 -3.15
C PRO A 80 10.25 -6.93 -3.15
N MET A 81 9.99 -7.99 -2.40
CA MET A 81 10.73 -9.25 -2.45
C MET A 81 9.87 -10.33 -3.12
N PRO A 82 10.47 -11.26 -3.90
CA PRO A 82 9.71 -12.31 -4.54
C PRO A 82 9.10 -13.27 -3.51
N ASP A 83 7.83 -13.62 -3.69
CA ASP A 83 7.14 -14.65 -2.93
C ASP A 83 6.15 -15.39 -3.84
N LEU A 84 6.35 -16.68 -4.00
CA LEU A 84 5.52 -17.54 -4.86
C LEU A 84 4.10 -17.78 -4.30
N ARG A 85 3.82 -17.32 -3.09
CA ARG A 85 2.50 -17.43 -2.45
C ARG A 85 1.59 -16.24 -2.76
N ASP A 86 2.09 -15.22 -3.45
CA ASP A 86 1.28 -14.07 -3.81
C ASP A 86 0.16 -14.47 -4.76
N TYR A 87 -1.05 -14.08 -4.43
CA TYR A 87 -2.16 -14.14 -5.37
C TYR A 87 -1.89 -13.19 -6.53
N THR A 88 -2.19 -13.68 -7.72
CA THR A 88 -2.07 -12.93 -8.98
C THR A 88 -3.40 -12.94 -9.71
N VAL A 89 -3.51 -12.18 -10.80
CA VAL A 89 -4.71 -12.21 -11.66
C VAL A 89 -5.00 -13.58 -12.28
N GLU A 90 -4.01 -14.48 -12.28
CA GLU A 90 -4.11 -15.86 -12.79
C GLU A 90 -4.51 -16.85 -11.69
N THR A 91 -4.52 -16.45 -10.42
CA THR A 91 -4.98 -17.30 -9.32
C THR A 91 -6.47 -17.58 -9.49
N PRO A 92 -6.92 -18.85 -9.41
CA PRO A 92 -8.31 -19.23 -9.76
C PRO A 92 -9.38 -18.42 -9.03
N GLU A 93 -9.19 -18.12 -7.74
CA GLU A 93 -10.12 -17.33 -6.94
C GLU A 93 -10.18 -15.87 -7.40
N ILE A 94 -9.02 -15.28 -7.74
CA ILE A 94 -8.91 -13.93 -8.28
C ILE A 94 -9.50 -13.89 -9.69
N GLU A 95 -9.22 -14.90 -10.49
CA GLU A 95 -9.76 -15.05 -11.83
C GLU A 95 -11.30 -15.10 -11.84
N GLU A 96 -11.89 -15.85 -10.91
CA GLU A 96 -13.34 -15.92 -10.76
C GLU A 96 -13.93 -14.56 -10.37
N MET A 97 -13.32 -13.86 -9.41
CA MET A 97 -13.76 -12.53 -8.99
C MET A 97 -13.63 -11.51 -10.12
N ALA A 98 -12.49 -11.49 -10.82
CA ALA A 98 -12.27 -10.64 -11.98
C ALA A 98 -13.28 -10.91 -13.11
N ARG A 99 -13.70 -12.16 -13.31
CA ARG A 99 -14.76 -12.52 -14.27
C ARG A 99 -16.13 -11.98 -13.81
N LYS A 100 -16.46 -12.08 -12.51
CA LYS A 100 -17.71 -11.51 -11.96
C LYS A 100 -17.76 -10.00 -12.14
N LEU A 101 -16.62 -9.32 -12.02
CA LEU A 101 -16.45 -7.89 -12.30
C LEU A 101 -16.39 -7.55 -13.81
N LYS A 102 -16.61 -8.54 -14.69
CA LYS A 102 -16.49 -8.41 -16.17
C LYS A 102 -15.12 -7.93 -16.64
N LEU A 103 -14.08 -8.09 -15.85
CA LEU A 103 -12.70 -7.68 -16.16
C LEU A 103 -12.00 -8.64 -17.13
N LYS A 104 -12.51 -9.88 -17.28
CA LYS A 104 -12.07 -10.87 -18.26
C LYS A 104 -13.02 -10.89 -19.47
N GLN A 105 -12.92 -9.89 -20.32
CA GLN A 105 -13.37 -9.97 -21.70
C GLN A 105 -12.13 -10.03 -22.60
N SER A 106 -12.25 -10.61 -23.81
CA SER A 106 -11.09 -10.72 -24.70
C SER A 106 -10.42 -9.36 -24.92
N ALA A 107 -9.09 -9.33 -24.97
CA ALA A 107 -8.30 -8.09 -25.11
C ALA A 107 -8.74 -7.20 -26.30
N LYS A 108 -9.44 -7.76 -27.29
CA LYS A 108 -10.01 -7.06 -28.43
C LYS A 108 -11.32 -6.33 -28.12
N SER A 109 -12.20 -6.91 -27.28
CA SER A 109 -13.49 -6.28 -26.93
C SER A 109 -13.35 -5.20 -25.85
N LEU A 110 -12.31 -5.29 -25.01
CA LEU A 110 -12.06 -4.35 -23.90
C LEU A 110 -11.38 -3.06 -24.35
N LYS A 111 -10.55 -3.07 -25.42
CA LYS A 111 -9.96 -1.84 -25.96
C LYS A 111 -10.99 -0.86 -26.50
N SER A 112 -12.16 -1.35 -26.91
CA SER A 112 -13.25 -0.48 -27.40
C SER A 112 -14.21 0.00 -26.29
N ALA A 113 -14.04 -0.48 -25.04
CA ALA A 113 -14.99 -0.25 -23.95
C ALA A 113 -14.41 0.52 -22.74
N MET A 114 -13.08 0.71 -22.67
CA MET A 114 -12.51 1.49 -21.57
C MET A 114 -12.66 3.00 -21.83
N PRO A 115 -13.11 3.78 -20.83
CA PRO A 115 -13.19 5.23 -20.96
C PRO A 115 -11.79 5.85 -21.15
N ASP A 116 -11.75 7.05 -21.74
CA ASP A 116 -10.49 7.83 -21.88
C ASP A 116 -9.93 8.27 -20.53
N SER A 117 -10.80 8.47 -19.54
CA SER A 117 -10.44 8.85 -18.17
C SER A 117 -11.35 8.22 -17.15
N VAL A 118 -10.84 8.03 -15.93
CA VAL A 118 -11.55 7.56 -14.74
C VAL A 118 -11.10 8.41 -13.56
N ASP A 119 -12.04 8.81 -12.72
CA ASP A 119 -11.79 9.53 -11.48
C ASP A 119 -12.67 8.93 -10.38
N LEU A 120 -12.05 8.36 -9.36
CA LEU A 120 -12.71 7.71 -8.24
C LEU A 120 -12.70 8.56 -6.96
N ARG A 121 -12.24 9.82 -7.02
CA ARG A 121 -12.08 10.69 -5.84
C ARG A 121 -13.37 10.94 -5.09
N GLU A 122 -14.52 10.91 -5.75
CA GLU A 122 -15.83 11.10 -5.11
C GLU A 122 -16.07 10.12 -3.94
N TRP A 123 -15.45 8.92 -4.01
CA TRP A 123 -15.57 7.88 -2.98
C TRP A 123 -14.37 7.85 -2.02
N CYS A 124 -13.36 8.69 -2.23
CA CYS A 124 -12.21 8.75 -1.34
C CYS A 124 -12.53 9.54 -0.07
N SER A 125 -11.98 9.11 1.06
CA SER A 125 -11.94 9.89 2.29
C SER A 125 -10.99 11.08 2.16
N LYS A 126 -10.98 11.96 3.15
CA LYS A 126 -9.98 13.03 3.27
C LYS A 126 -8.56 12.46 3.19
N VAL A 127 -7.65 13.19 2.54
CA VAL A 127 -6.23 12.80 2.48
C VAL A 127 -5.53 13.21 3.77
N GLU A 128 -5.01 12.21 4.47
CA GLU A 128 -4.32 12.39 5.73
C GLU A 128 -2.83 12.69 5.54
N ASN A 129 -2.20 13.29 6.56
CA ASN A 129 -0.79 13.60 6.56
C ASN A 129 0.00 12.61 7.44
N GLN A 130 0.95 11.88 6.84
CA GLN A 130 1.81 10.96 7.57
C GLN A 130 2.95 11.64 8.34
N GLY A 131 3.12 12.96 8.18
CA GLY A 131 4.23 13.68 8.82
C GLY A 131 5.60 13.13 8.41
N GLY A 132 6.53 13.03 9.35
CA GLY A 132 7.87 12.52 9.13
C GLY A 132 8.01 11.00 9.15
N LEU A 133 6.94 10.25 9.50
CA LEU A 133 6.98 8.80 9.69
C LEU A 133 6.95 8.02 8.35
N GLY A 134 7.70 6.92 8.26
CA GLY A 134 7.75 6.03 7.09
C GLY A 134 6.50 5.16 6.88
N SER A 135 5.31 5.67 7.17
CA SER A 135 4.04 4.95 7.22
C SER A 135 3.19 5.01 5.95
N CYS A 136 3.77 5.41 4.81
CA CYS A 136 3.06 5.59 3.54
C CYS A 136 2.25 4.36 3.11
N THR A 137 2.76 3.14 3.33
CA THR A 137 2.04 1.91 2.99
C THR A 137 0.76 1.73 3.81
N ALA A 138 0.79 2.13 5.09
CA ALA A 138 -0.38 2.08 5.96
C ALA A 138 -1.43 3.13 5.58
N HIS A 139 -1.00 4.34 5.19
CA HIS A 139 -1.89 5.39 4.68
C HIS A 139 -2.54 4.98 3.36
N ALA A 140 -1.77 4.37 2.44
CA ALA A 140 -2.30 3.83 1.20
C ALA A 140 -3.37 2.75 1.47
N ALA A 141 -3.09 1.84 2.40
CA ALA A 141 -4.01 0.77 2.78
C ALA A 141 -5.29 1.29 3.45
N ALA A 142 -5.18 2.21 4.41
CA ALA A 142 -6.33 2.85 5.06
C ALA A 142 -7.21 3.55 4.03
N GLY A 143 -6.62 4.36 3.12
CA GLY A 143 -7.36 5.03 2.07
C GLY A 143 -8.12 4.09 1.13
N VAL A 144 -7.59 2.90 0.84
CA VAL A 144 -8.29 1.87 0.05
C VAL A 144 -9.46 1.27 0.83
N ILE A 145 -9.30 1.00 2.11
CA ILE A 145 -10.39 0.47 2.97
C ILE A 145 -11.52 1.48 3.06
N GLU A 146 -11.21 2.72 3.39
CA GLU A 146 -12.17 3.81 3.52
C GLU A 146 -12.91 4.09 2.20
N TYR A 147 -12.18 4.03 1.07
CA TYR A 147 -12.79 4.11 -0.27
C TYR A 147 -13.88 3.05 -0.47
N PHE A 148 -13.60 1.79 -0.15
CA PHE A 148 -14.59 0.72 -0.32
C PHE A 148 -15.79 0.88 0.61
N GLN A 149 -15.58 1.33 1.84
CA GLN A 149 -16.66 1.57 2.79
C GLN A 149 -17.57 2.73 2.33
N ARG A 150 -16.97 3.86 1.93
CA ARG A 150 -17.73 5.00 1.40
C ARG A 150 -18.54 4.61 0.17
N ARG A 151 -17.95 3.87 -0.74
CA ARG A 151 -18.62 3.42 -1.95
C ARG A 151 -19.76 2.43 -1.68
N ALA A 152 -19.66 1.60 -0.65
CA ALA A 152 -20.66 0.61 -0.29
C ALA A 152 -21.79 1.18 0.57
N TYR A 153 -21.48 2.13 1.46
CA TYR A 153 -22.36 2.57 2.53
C TYR A 153 -22.55 4.09 2.62
N ASP A 154 -21.88 4.85 1.76
CA ASP A 154 -21.79 6.32 1.82
C ASP A 154 -21.23 6.85 3.16
N ASP A 155 -20.52 5.99 3.87
CA ASP A 155 -19.88 6.25 5.16
C ASP A 155 -18.66 5.34 5.33
N HIS A 156 -17.75 5.67 6.26
CA HIS A 156 -16.57 4.88 6.56
C HIS A 156 -16.17 5.02 8.04
N ILE A 157 -15.45 4.03 8.54
CA ILE A 157 -14.63 4.23 9.73
C ILE A 157 -13.39 5.03 9.32
N ASP A 158 -12.95 5.92 10.17
CA ASP A 158 -11.63 6.51 10.07
C ASP A 158 -10.61 5.44 10.48
N ALA A 159 -9.94 4.84 9.51
CA ALA A 159 -9.13 3.63 9.70
C ALA A 159 -7.78 3.97 10.37
N SER A 160 -7.44 3.32 11.49
CA SER A 160 -6.20 3.59 12.21
C SER A 160 -4.96 3.22 11.39
N ARG A 161 -4.33 4.22 10.83
CA ARG A 161 -3.06 4.13 10.08
C ARG A 161 -1.92 3.69 10.99
N GLN A 162 -1.94 4.16 12.23
CA GLN A 162 -0.97 3.78 13.25
C GLN A 162 -1.01 2.28 13.54
N PHE A 163 -2.22 1.72 13.72
CA PHE A 163 -2.41 0.28 13.94
C PHE A 163 -1.90 -0.54 12.74
N VAL A 164 -2.27 -0.13 11.51
CA VAL A 164 -1.81 -0.81 10.30
C VAL A 164 -0.28 -0.76 10.18
N TYR A 165 0.34 0.39 10.44
CA TYR A 165 1.79 0.52 10.38
C TYR A 165 2.50 -0.33 11.45
N LYS A 166 2.00 -0.34 12.68
CA LYS A 166 2.56 -1.15 13.78
C LYS A 166 2.44 -2.65 13.49
N THR A 167 1.24 -3.13 13.15
CA THR A 167 1.02 -4.56 12.87
C THR A 167 1.77 -5.04 11.63
N THR A 168 1.95 -4.19 10.62
CA THR A 168 2.80 -4.48 9.46
C THR A 168 4.25 -4.71 9.89
N ARG A 169 4.84 -3.84 10.73
CA ARG A 169 6.20 -3.98 11.23
C ARG A 169 6.36 -5.18 12.16
N ASN A 170 5.34 -5.49 12.95
CA ASN A 170 5.30 -6.72 13.75
C ASN A 170 5.38 -7.98 12.88
N LEU A 171 4.66 -8.03 11.74
CA LEU A 171 4.78 -9.12 10.76
C LEU A 171 6.16 -9.18 10.07
N MET A 172 6.83 -8.05 9.94
CA MET A 172 8.20 -7.99 9.43
C MET A 172 9.25 -8.38 10.47
N GLY A 173 8.87 -8.47 11.76
CA GLY A 173 9.78 -8.76 12.86
C GLY A 173 10.75 -7.61 13.16
N VAL A 174 10.30 -6.35 12.98
CA VAL A 174 11.12 -5.14 13.16
C VAL A 174 10.42 -4.13 14.07
N THR A 175 11.22 -3.27 14.70
CA THR A 175 10.79 -2.14 15.53
C THR A 175 11.41 -0.85 15.02
N GLY A 176 10.89 0.28 15.47
CA GLY A 176 11.31 1.61 15.02
C GLY A 176 10.77 1.95 13.63
N ASP A 177 11.11 3.14 13.12
CA ASP A 177 10.66 3.62 11.82
C ASP A 177 11.49 3.03 10.68
N THR A 178 11.06 1.89 10.18
CA THR A 178 11.78 1.11 9.16
C THR A 178 11.17 1.19 7.77
N GLY A 179 10.03 1.88 7.61
CA GLY A 179 9.18 1.70 6.44
C GLY A 179 8.55 0.30 6.39
N ALA A 180 7.90 -0.05 5.30
CA ALA A 180 7.22 -1.33 5.16
C ALA A 180 7.10 -1.82 3.71
N TRP A 181 6.90 -3.12 3.53
CA TRP A 181 6.48 -3.74 2.27
C TRP A 181 4.97 -3.70 2.12
N LEU A 182 4.46 -3.36 0.94
CA LEU A 182 3.02 -3.39 0.65
C LEU A 182 2.42 -4.78 0.87
N ARG A 183 3.15 -5.86 0.52
CA ARG A 183 2.73 -7.23 0.83
C ARG A 183 2.44 -7.43 2.31
N ASN A 184 3.35 -7.00 3.19
CA ASN A 184 3.19 -7.16 4.64
C ASN A 184 2.05 -6.30 5.16
N THR A 185 1.82 -5.13 4.56
CA THR A 185 0.68 -4.27 4.87
C THR A 185 -0.64 -4.97 4.52
N MET A 186 -0.75 -5.58 3.34
CA MET A 186 -1.90 -6.41 2.99
C MET A 186 -2.06 -7.62 3.92
N GLY A 187 -0.96 -8.25 4.28
CA GLY A 187 -0.95 -9.35 5.25
C GLY A 187 -1.45 -8.92 6.64
N ALA A 188 -1.08 -7.73 7.10
CA ALA A 188 -1.55 -7.17 8.37
C ALA A 188 -3.07 -6.94 8.35
N LEU A 189 -3.63 -6.40 7.26
CA LEU A 189 -5.07 -6.22 7.08
C LEU A 189 -5.85 -7.54 7.13
N VAL A 190 -5.26 -8.63 6.62
CA VAL A 190 -5.89 -9.97 6.64
C VAL A 190 -5.78 -10.62 8.01
N LEU A 191 -4.66 -10.45 8.70
CA LEU A 191 -4.38 -11.14 9.95
C LEU A 191 -4.87 -10.40 11.19
N CYS A 192 -4.89 -9.08 11.16
CA CYS A 192 -5.18 -8.24 12.31
C CYS A 192 -6.38 -7.33 12.09
N GLY A 193 -6.84 -7.17 10.83
CA GLY A 193 -7.88 -6.19 10.52
C GLY A 193 -7.42 -4.75 10.69
N VAL A 194 -8.37 -3.82 10.86
CA VAL A 194 -8.10 -2.41 11.11
C VAL A 194 -9.15 -1.81 12.04
N PRO A 195 -8.77 -1.22 13.20
CA PRO A 195 -9.72 -0.56 14.09
C PRO A 195 -9.98 0.88 13.61
N HIS A 196 -11.05 1.49 14.16
CA HIS A 196 -11.25 2.92 14.00
C HIS A 196 -10.13 3.70 14.71
N GLU A 197 -9.67 4.81 14.10
CA GLU A 197 -8.61 5.71 14.57
C GLU A 197 -8.80 6.15 16.05
N LYS A 198 -10.04 6.41 16.48
CA LYS A 198 -10.35 6.77 17.88
C LYS A 198 -9.89 5.75 18.93
N TYR A 199 -9.58 4.52 18.55
CA TYR A 199 -9.08 3.48 19.45
C TYR A 199 -7.56 3.37 19.44
N TRP A 200 -6.91 3.89 18.39
CA TRP A 200 -5.47 3.92 18.24
C TRP A 200 -5.08 5.07 17.30
N GLU A 201 -4.98 6.25 17.89
CA GLU A 201 -4.74 7.51 17.19
C GLU A 201 -3.36 7.55 16.53
N TYR A 202 -3.28 8.25 15.38
CA TYR A 202 -2.04 8.43 14.65
C TYR A 202 -1.11 9.39 15.38
N THR A 203 0.18 9.02 15.44
CA THR A 203 1.26 9.89 15.92
C THR A 203 2.54 9.58 15.14
N ASP A 204 3.33 10.59 14.85
CA ASP A 204 4.68 10.46 14.30
C ASP A 204 5.77 10.77 15.35
N VAL A 205 5.40 10.86 16.62
CA VAL A 205 6.30 11.15 17.75
C VAL A 205 7.00 9.87 18.21
N ASP A 206 8.34 9.90 18.28
CA ASP A 206 9.14 8.82 18.84
C ASP A 206 9.20 8.95 20.40
N PRO A 207 8.97 7.89 21.19
CA PRO A 207 8.73 6.49 20.81
C PRO A 207 7.25 6.10 20.62
N ASP A 208 6.30 7.01 20.77
CA ASP A 208 4.85 6.74 20.84
C ASP A 208 4.33 6.00 19.60
N PHE A 209 4.89 6.31 18.41
CA PHE A 209 4.50 5.64 17.16
C PHE A 209 4.83 4.13 17.15
N ASP A 210 5.71 3.64 18.02
CA ASP A 210 6.13 2.24 18.07
C ASP A 210 5.50 1.46 19.23
N GLU A 211 4.60 2.08 19.99
CA GLU A 211 3.89 1.41 21.06
C GLU A 211 3.06 0.22 20.52
N GLU A 212 2.92 -0.83 21.34
CA GLU A 212 2.14 -2.01 20.99
C GLU A 212 0.66 -1.79 21.32
N PRO A 213 -0.27 -1.97 20.36
CA PRO A 213 -1.71 -1.87 20.60
C PRO A 213 -2.16 -2.83 21.70
N THR A 214 -3.14 -2.40 22.51
CA THR A 214 -3.71 -3.25 23.55
C THR A 214 -4.50 -4.41 22.96
N GLY A 215 -4.70 -5.48 23.74
CA GLY A 215 -5.55 -6.61 23.33
C GLY A 215 -6.98 -6.21 22.97
N PHE A 216 -7.52 -5.12 23.56
CA PHE A 216 -8.82 -4.56 23.19
C PHE A 216 -8.81 -4.01 21.75
N VAL A 217 -7.77 -3.27 21.38
CA VAL A 217 -7.64 -2.70 20.04
C VAL A 217 -7.55 -3.80 18.98
N TYR A 218 -6.78 -4.87 19.24
CA TYR A 218 -6.74 -6.06 18.37
C TYR A 218 -8.11 -6.74 18.23
N ALA A 219 -8.84 -6.89 19.34
CA ALA A 219 -10.16 -7.51 19.32
C ALA A 219 -11.21 -6.69 18.53
N VAL A 220 -11.10 -5.36 18.56
CA VAL A 220 -11.97 -4.49 17.74
C VAL A 220 -11.55 -4.57 16.27
N ALA A 221 -10.26 -4.58 15.97
CA ALA A 221 -9.71 -4.65 14.63
C ALA A 221 -10.13 -5.93 13.88
N ASP A 222 -10.20 -7.07 14.58
CA ASP A 222 -10.58 -8.39 14.03
C ASP A 222 -11.98 -8.39 13.37
N ASN A 223 -12.83 -7.42 13.69
CA ASN A 223 -14.14 -7.26 13.03
C ASN A 223 -14.04 -6.66 11.62
N PHE A 224 -12.88 -6.15 11.21
CA PHE A 224 -12.67 -5.41 9.99
C PHE A 224 -11.45 -5.94 9.21
N GLU A 225 -11.47 -7.23 8.90
CA GLU A 225 -10.40 -7.88 8.13
C GLU A 225 -10.59 -7.73 6.62
N ALA A 226 -9.49 -7.57 5.89
CA ALA A 226 -9.43 -7.80 4.46
C ALA A 226 -9.43 -9.32 4.19
N LEU A 227 -10.13 -9.76 3.16
CA LEU A 227 -10.24 -11.19 2.87
C LEU A 227 -9.45 -11.60 1.62
N LYS A 228 -9.48 -10.79 0.56
CA LYS A 228 -8.85 -11.11 -0.72
C LYS A 228 -8.19 -9.90 -1.36
N TYR A 229 -6.93 -10.08 -1.69
CA TYR A 229 -6.10 -9.13 -2.40
C TYR A 229 -5.18 -9.88 -3.38
N PHE A 230 -4.60 -9.17 -4.33
CA PHE A 230 -3.66 -9.76 -5.28
C PHE A 230 -2.66 -8.73 -5.79
N CYS A 231 -1.52 -9.22 -6.31
CA CYS A 231 -0.49 -8.43 -6.96
C CYS A 231 -0.66 -8.48 -8.48
N HIS A 232 -0.62 -7.31 -9.14
CA HIS A 232 -0.69 -7.22 -10.61
C HIS A 232 0.65 -7.56 -11.27
N ASP A 233 1.75 -7.29 -10.59
CA ASP A 233 3.12 -7.39 -11.09
C ASP A 233 4.06 -8.10 -10.10
N PRO A 234 3.76 -9.34 -9.67
CA PRO A 234 4.60 -10.03 -8.70
C PRO A 234 6.03 -10.11 -9.21
N LEU A 235 6.99 -9.85 -8.31
CA LEU A 235 8.41 -9.83 -8.65
C LEU A 235 8.87 -11.19 -9.20
N GLY A 236 9.56 -11.15 -10.34
CA GLY A 236 9.98 -12.36 -11.07
C GLY A 236 8.95 -12.90 -12.04
N SER A 237 7.76 -12.30 -12.14
CA SER A 237 6.79 -12.65 -13.17
C SER A 237 7.25 -12.18 -14.56
N SER A 238 6.72 -12.84 -15.60
CA SER A 238 6.95 -12.46 -17.01
C SER A 238 5.94 -11.43 -17.52
N VAL A 239 5.11 -10.84 -16.64
CA VAL A 239 4.08 -9.86 -17.04
C VAL A 239 4.75 -8.62 -17.61
N ALA A 240 4.41 -8.26 -18.84
CA ALA A 240 4.96 -7.06 -19.46
C ALA A 240 4.45 -5.79 -18.77
N LYS A 241 5.29 -4.79 -18.61
CA LYS A 241 4.93 -3.51 -17.94
C LYS A 241 3.70 -2.84 -18.55
N LYS A 242 3.51 -2.98 -19.87
CA LYS A 242 2.31 -2.50 -20.55
C LYS A 242 1.05 -3.25 -20.10
N ASP A 243 1.15 -4.55 -19.89
CA ASP A 243 0.01 -5.36 -19.46
C ASP A 243 -0.34 -5.07 -17.98
N VAL A 244 0.66 -4.76 -17.14
CA VAL A 244 0.45 -4.25 -15.79
C VAL A 244 -0.36 -2.95 -15.82
N LEU A 245 0.08 -1.95 -16.60
CA LEU A 245 -0.62 -0.67 -16.74
C LEU A 245 -2.05 -0.85 -17.22
N GLU A 246 -2.26 -1.64 -18.29
CA GLU A 246 -3.59 -1.92 -18.83
C GLU A 246 -4.46 -2.70 -17.81
N GLY A 247 -3.87 -3.61 -17.04
CA GLY A 247 -4.52 -4.31 -15.94
C GLY A 247 -5.03 -3.32 -14.88
N VAL A 248 -4.14 -2.49 -14.34
CA VAL A 248 -4.48 -1.47 -13.33
C VAL A 248 -5.60 -0.54 -13.85
N LYS A 249 -5.49 -0.05 -15.08
CA LYS A 249 -6.53 0.81 -15.69
C LYS A 249 -7.89 0.11 -15.79
N ARG A 250 -7.92 -1.19 -16.12
CA ARG A 250 -9.18 -1.97 -16.13
C ARG A 250 -9.81 -2.06 -14.76
N PHE A 251 -9.01 -2.31 -13.73
CA PHE A 251 -9.51 -2.36 -12.36
C PHE A 251 -10.02 -0.98 -11.92
N LEU A 252 -9.31 0.10 -12.22
CA LEU A 252 -9.78 1.47 -11.99
C LEU A 252 -11.11 1.76 -12.71
N ALA A 253 -11.25 1.35 -13.97
CA ALA A 253 -12.49 1.52 -14.73
C ALA A 253 -13.66 0.71 -14.15
N ALA A 254 -13.38 -0.39 -13.44
CA ALA A 254 -14.36 -1.15 -12.66
C ALA A 254 -14.54 -0.61 -11.23
N GLY A 255 -13.88 0.49 -10.87
CA GLY A 255 -13.99 1.10 -9.56
C GLY A 255 -13.16 0.42 -8.48
N VAL A 256 -12.07 -0.24 -8.86
CA VAL A 256 -11.14 -0.90 -7.92
C VAL A 256 -9.80 -0.17 -7.94
N PRO A 257 -9.47 0.60 -6.88
CA PRO A 257 -8.17 1.27 -6.75
C PRO A 257 -7.04 0.27 -6.51
N SER A 258 -5.80 0.72 -6.78
CA SER A 258 -4.59 -0.07 -6.57
C SER A 258 -3.56 0.72 -5.78
N MET A 259 -3.06 0.18 -4.66
CA MET A 259 -1.86 0.71 -4.01
C MET A 259 -0.64 0.25 -4.80
N PHE A 260 0.40 1.08 -4.81
CA PHE A 260 1.66 0.72 -5.45
C PHE A 260 2.83 1.51 -4.88
N GLY A 261 4.04 1.00 -5.09
CA GLY A 261 5.27 1.69 -4.75
C GLY A 261 5.93 2.33 -5.97
N PHE A 262 6.64 3.42 -5.75
CA PHE A 262 7.43 4.05 -6.79
C PHE A 262 8.75 4.59 -6.25
N TYR A 263 9.72 4.73 -7.15
CA TYR A 263 11.00 5.33 -6.87
C TYR A 263 10.93 6.84 -7.10
N GLY A 264 11.38 7.61 -6.11
CA GLY A 264 11.44 9.06 -6.16
C GLY A 264 12.78 9.56 -6.70
N PHE A 265 12.74 10.63 -7.48
CA PHE A 265 13.86 11.24 -8.18
C PHE A 265 13.92 12.74 -7.88
N PRO A 266 15.07 13.41 -8.08
CA PRO A 266 15.18 14.86 -7.90
C PRO A 266 14.12 15.68 -8.63
N SER A 267 13.67 15.25 -9.82
CA SER A 267 12.58 15.90 -10.57
C SER A 267 11.25 15.93 -9.82
N PHE A 268 11.08 15.10 -8.79
CA PHE A 268 9.85 15.10 -8.00
C PHE A 268 9.60 16.44 -7.30
N SER A 269 10.67 17.20 -6.97
CA SER A 269 10.55 18.55 -6.41
C SER A 269 9.92 19.57 -7.35
N GLU A 270 9.82 19.25 -8.64
CA GLU A 270 9.17 20.09 -9.67
C GLU A 270 7.68 19.75 -9.84
N THR A 271 7.10 19.00 -8.90
CA THR A 271 5.64 18.73 -8.89
C THR A 271 4.91 20.06 -8.74
N ASP A 272 3.97 20.32 -9.65
CA ASP A 272 3.19 21.57 -9.66
C ASP A 272 2.00 21.55 -8.67
N GLU A 273 1.27 22.64 -8.60
CA GLU A 273 0.10 22.80 -7.71
C GLU A 273 -1.04 21.82 -8.04
N GLU A 274 -1.10 21.28 -9.26
CA GLU A 274 -2.05 20.22 -9.64
C GLU A 274 -1.54 18.81 -9.24
N GLY A 275 -0.36 18.71 -8.64
CA GLY A 275 0.28 17.45 -8.28
C GLY A 275 0.83 16.69 -9.50
N CYS A 276 1.13 17.35 -10.61
CA CYS A 276 1.71 16.72 -11.80
C CYS A 276 3.17 16.35 -11.54
N ILE A 277 3.45 15.08 -11.30
CA ILE A 277 4.78 14.55 -11.03
C ILE A 277 5.55 14.42 -12.34
N PRO A 278 6.69 15.13 -12.53
CA PRO A 278 7.47 15.00 -13.75
C PRO A 278 8.11 13.61 -13.88
N PHE A 279 8.17 13.08 -15.10
CA PHE A 279 8.97 11.88 -15.37
C PHE A 279 10.47 12.25 -15.32
N PRO A 280 11.33 11.48 -14.61
CA PRO A 280 12.71 11.88 -14.37
C PRO A 280 13.54 12.04 -15.63
N CYS A 281 14.57 12.91 -15.54
CA CYS A 281 15.57 13.06 -16.58
C CYS A 281 16.52 11.85 -16.59
N SER A 282 17.14 11.57 -17.74
CA SER A 282 17.97 10.37 -17.92
C SER A 282 19.24 10.33 -17.06
N SER A 283 19.65 11.48 -16.50
CA SER A 283 20.81 11.60 -15.62
C SER A 283 20.46 11.46 -14.14
N GLU A 284 19.19 11.40 -13.79
CA GLU A 284 18.76 11.31 -12.39
C GLU A 284 18.78 9.88 -11.89
N GLN A 285 19.10 9.72 -10.61
CA GLN A 285 19.05 8.45 -9.89
C GLN A 285 17.94 8.48 -8.85
N ALA A 286 17.40 7.31 -8.54
CA ALA A 286 16.39 7.19 -7.49
C ALA A 286 17.02 7.44 -6.10
N GLU A 287 16.37 8.26 -5.30
CA GLU A 287 16.85 8.67 -3.98
C GLU A 287 16.06 8.06 -2.84
N TRP A 288 14.78 7.76 -3.06
CA TRP A 288 13.85 7.25 -2.05
C TRP A 288 12.72 6.43 -2.67
N GLY A 289 11.92 5.77 -1.82
CA GLY A 289 10.77 4.98 -2.24
C GLY A 289 9.51 5.37 -1.46
N HIS A 290 8.36 5.47 -2.14
CA HIS A 290 7.10 5.89 -1.56
C HIS A 290 5.94 5.02 -2.05
N ALA A 291 4.92 4.83 -1.20
CA ALA A 291 3.70 4.11 -1.56
C ALA A 291 2.50 5.06 -1.61
N ILE A 292 1.70 4.92 -2.65
CA ILE A 292 0.50 5.73 -2.92
C ILE A 292 -0.61 4.86 -3.51
N VAL A 293 -1.76 5.47 -3.79
CA VAL A 293 -2.91 4.76 -4.38
C VAL A 293 -3.25 5.35 -5.74
N ALA A 294 -3.33 4.51 -6.77
CA ALA A 294 -3.97 4.88 -8.03
C ALA A 294 -5.50 4.87 -7.84
N VAL A 295 -6.13 6.01 -8.07
CA VAL A 295 -7.58 6.23 -7.92
C VAL A 295 -8.24 6.70 -9.22
N GLY A 296 -7.51 6.65 -10.33
CA GLY A 296 -8.02 7.03 -11.63
C GLY A 296 -6.93 7.10 -12.68
N TYR A 297 -7.28 7.58 -13.85
CA TYR A 297 -6.33 7.84 -14.95
C TYR A 297 -6.93 8.80 -15.98
N ASP A 298 -6.05 9.44 -16.76
CA ASP A 298 -6.42 10.17 -17.97
C ASP A 298 -5.40 9.87 -19.10
N ASN A 299 -5.89 9.32 -20.22
CA ASN A 299 -5.09 9.00 -21.40
C ASN A 299 -4.55 10.23 -22.14
N LYS A 300 -5.08 11.42 -21.85
CA LYS A 300 -4.73 12.67 -22.51
C LYS A 300 -3.91 13.62 -21.65
N LYS A 301 -3.79 13.37 -20.33
CA LYS A 301 -3.02 14.22 -19.41
C LYS A 301 -1.58 14.31 -19.89
N GLU A 302 -1.11 15.52 -20.15
CA GLU A 302 0.27 15.79 -20.54
C GLU A 302 1.03 16.38 -19.35
N ILE A 303 2.23 15.88 -19.11
CA ILE A 303 3.11 16.36 -18.04
C ILE A 303 4.48 16.62 -18.63
N LYS A 304 5.06 17.79 -18.31
CA LYS A 304 6.37 18.20 -18.77
C LYS A 304 7.34 18.28 -17.59
N ASN A 305 8.54 17.72 -17.75
CA ASN A 305 9.62 17.94 -16.80
C ASN A 305 10.33 19.27 -17.14
N PRO A 306 10.30 20.27 -16.24
CA PRO A 306 10.96 21.55 -16.50
C PRO A 306 12.48 21.45 -16.57
N ARG A 307 13.11 20.49 -15.86
CA ARG A 307 14.57 20.32 -15.81
C ARG A 307 15.18 19.86 -17.14
N CYS A 308 14.46 19.03 -17.90
CA CYS A 308 14.98 18.48 -19.17
C CYS A 308 14.01 18.56 -20.33
N SER A 309 12.92 19.30 -20.16
CA SER A 309 11.86 19.49 -21.18
C SER A 309 11.22 18.19 -21.70
N LYS A 310 11.42 17.05 -21.02
CA LYS A 310 10.80 15.78 -21.35
C LYS A 310 9.28 15.89 -21.15
N LYS A 311 8.54 15.40 -22.14
CA LYS A 311 7.08 15.40 -22.11
C LYS A 311 6.57 13.96 -22.10
N THR A 312 5.53 13.72 -21.35
CA THR A 312 4.81 12.45 -21.27
C THR A 312 3.33 12.66 -21.60
N LYS A 313 2.63 11.61 -22.00
CA LYS A 313 1.20 11.64 -22.28
C LYS A 313 0.49 10.42 -21.69
N GLY A 314 -0.59 10.70 -20.98
CA GLY A 314 -1.33 9.75 -20.17
C GLY A 314 -0.72 9.65 -18.76
N ALA A 315 -1.59 9.69 -17.74
CA ALA A 315 -1.18 9.62 -16.36
C ALA A 315 -2.20 8.86 -15.50
N LEU A 316 -1.71 8.24 -14.43
CA LEU A 316 -2.53 7.77 -13.32
C LEU A 316 -2.87 8.96 -12.42
N LEU A 317 -4.13 9.06 -12.01
CA LEU A 317 -4.54 9.91 -10.90
C LEU A 317 -4.20 9.19 -9.60
N ILE A 318 -3.41 9.83 -8.75
CA ILE A 318 -2.92 9.22 -7.52
C ILE A 318 -3.44 9.96 -6.28
N ARG A 319 -3.68 9.23 -5.20
CA ARG A 319 -3.91 9.72 -3.85
C ARG A 319 -2.60 9.58 -3.07
N ASN A 320 -2.11 10.68 -2.55
CA ASN A 320 -0.91 10.72 -1.70
C ASN A 320 -1.29 10.60 -0.21
N SER A 321 -0.32 10.79 0.68
CA SER A 321 -0.44 10.71 2.14
C SER A 321 0.25 11.87 2.85
N TRP A 322 0.32 13.03 2.21
CA TRP A 322 0.98 14.23 2.73
C TRP A 322 0.01 15.39 3.01
N GLY A 323 -1.25 15.06 3.31
CA GLY A 323 -2.30 16.01 3.59
C GLY A 323 -2.87 16.67 2.35
N GLU A 324 -3.89 17.49 2.56
CA GLU A 324 -4.61 18.19 1.49
C GLU A 324 -3.86 19.39 0.90
N ASP A 325 -2.79 19.84 1.60
CA ASP A 325 -1.95 20.95 1.12
C ASP A 325 -1.01 20.53 -0.02
N TRP A 326 -0.83 19.21 -0.26
CA TRP A 326 -0.02 18.70 -1.36
C TRP A 326 -0.85 18.51 -2.62
N GLY A 327 -0.37 19.05 -3.76
CA GLY A 327 -1.02 18.88 -5.06
C GLY A 327 -2.48 19.38 -5.08
N ASP A 328 -3.33 18.70 -5.83
CA ASP A 328 -4.78 19.00 -5.87
C ASP A 328 -5.48 18.32 -4.67
N SER A 329 -5.47 18.96 -3.52
CA SER A 329 -6.10 18.46 -2.28
C SER A 329 -5.62 17.06 -1.86
N GLY A 330 -4.31 16.83 -1.96
CA GLY A 330 -3.66 15.55 -1.63
C GLY A 330 -3.61 14.57 -2.79
N TYR A 331 -4.08 14.96 -3.98
CA TYR A 331 -4.06 14.17 -5.21
C TYR A 331 -3.06 14.73 -6.22
N GLY A 332 -2.68 13.90 -7.17
CA GLY A 332 -1.78 14.30 -8.24
C GLY A 332 -1.81 13.36 -9.42
N TRP A 333 -0.91 13.59 -10.37
CA TRP A 333 -0.84 12.86 -11.63
C TRP A 333 0.55 12.27 -11.84
N MET A 334 0.62 10.95 -11.99
CA MET A 334 1.85 10.22 -12.28
C MET A 334 1.86 9.71 -13.71
N PRO A 335 2.84 10.11 -14.55
CA PRO A 335 2.95 9.63 -15.93
C PRO A 335 2.94 8.11 -16.06
N TYR A 336 2.28 7.57 -17.07
CA TYR A 336 2.30 6.13 -17.39
C TYR A 336 3.72 5.59 -17.57
N GLU A 337 4.65 6.43 -17.98
CA GLU A 337 6.05 6.10 -18.16
C GLU A 337 6.71 5.57 -16.88
N TYR A 338 6.26 5.99 -15.67
CA TYR A 338 6.74 5.41 -14.42
C TYR A 338 6.47 3.90 -14.38
N VAL A 339 5.29 3.47 -14.77
CA VAL A 339 4.93 2.03 -14.85
C VAL A 339 5.68 1.37 -16.00
N LEU A 340 5.66 1.97 -17.19
CA LEU A 340 6.24 1.39 -18.41
C LEU A 340 7.75 1.19 -18.32
N GLN A 341 8.45 2.03 -17.54
CA GLN A 341 9.89 1.92 -17.31
C GLN A 341 10.24 1.16 -16.01
N GLY A 342 9.23 0.71 -15.24
CA GLY A 342 9.44 -0.04 -13.99
C GLY A 342 9.92 0.84 -12.84
N LEU A 343 9.62 2.13 -12.87
CA LEU A 343 9.86 3.08 -11.77
C LEU A 343 8.67 3.14 -10.80
N ALA A 344 7.50 2.69 -11.22
CA ALA A 344 6.36 2.36 -10.37
C ALA A 344 6.06 0.87 -10.52
N VAL A 345 6.00 0.16 -9.40
CA VAL A 345 5.90 -1.31 -9.31
C VAL A 345 5.11 -1.70 -8.06
N ASP A 346 4.95 -2.99 -7.82
CA ASP A 346 4.35 -3.51 -6.59
C ASP A 346 2.88 -3.10 -6.46
N PHE A 347 2.11 -3.29 -7.55
CA PHE A 347 0.69 -2.93 -7.62
C PHE A 347 -0.20 -3.98 -6.95
N TRP A 348 -0.93 -3.56 -5.91
CA TRP A 348 -1.83 -4.40 -5.13
C TRP A 348 -3.25 -3.87 -5.16
N SER A 349 -4.21 -4.75 -5.43
CA SER A 349 -5.64 -4.43 -5.34
C SER A 349 -6.33 -5.32 -4.31
N LEU A 350 -7.23 -4.70 -3.54
CA LEU A 350 -8.13 -5.36 -2.61
C LEU A 350 -9.45 -5.67 -3.34
N LEU A 351 -9.94 -6.92 -3.22
CA LEU A 351 -11.16 -7.37 -3.90
C LEU A 351 -12.30 -7.72 -2.95
N SER A 352 -11.99 -8.04 -1.70
CA SER A 352 -13.01 -8.42 -0.72
C SER A 352 -12.54 -8.08 0.68
N MET A 353 -13.47 -7.59 1.49
CA MET A 353 -13.36 -7.38 2.92
C MET A 353 -14.48 -8.12 3.63
N SER A 354 -14.34 -8.42 4.93
CA SER A 354 -15.33 -9.19 5.68
C SER A 354 -16.74 -8.58 5.68
N TRP A 355 -16.83 -7.26 5.51
CA TRP A 355 -18.09 -6.49 5.54
C TRP A 355 -18.43 -5.80 4.22
N VAL A 356 -17.53 -5.78 3.23
CA VAL A 356 -17.76 -5.18 1.91
C VAL A 356 -17.31 -6.14 0.82
N GLU A 357 -18.19 -6.48 -0.10
CA GLU A 357 -17.85 -7.19 -1.33
C GLU A 357 -17.99 -6.26 -2.54
N THR A 358 -17.05 -6.31 -3.46
CA THR A 358 -17.07 -5.47 -4.66
C THR A 358 -18.32 -5.66 -5.53
N LYS A 359 -18.94 -6.84 -5.49
CA LYS A 359 -20.22 -7.11 -6.18
C LYS A 359 -21.38 -6.22 -5.71
N GLN A 360 -21.30 -5.62 -4.50
CA GLN A 360 -22.29 -4.68 -3.99
C GLN A 360 -22.30 -3.35 -4.76
N PHE A 361 -21.27 -3.08 -5.54
CA PHE A 361 -21.19 -1.88 -6.38
C PHE A 361 -21.96 -2.01 -7.71
N GLY A 362 -22.66 -3.10 -7.93
CA GLY A 362 -23.38 -3.36 -9.19
C GLY A 362 -22.45 -3.68 -10.37
N LEU A 363 -21.23 -4.11 -10.10
CA LEU A 363 -20.20 -4.47 -11.06
C LEU A 363 -20.22 -5.96 -11.41
#